data_fd0847724fb33c67409a9a19d0139def
#
_entry.id   fd0847724fb33c67409a9a19d0139def
#
_cell.length_a   1.000
_cell.length_b   1.000
_cell.length_c   1.000
_cell.angle_alpha   90.00
_cell.angle_beta   90.00
_cell.angle_gamma   90.00
#
_symmetry.space_group_name_H-M   'P 1'
#
loop_
_entity.id
_entity.type
_entity.pdbx_description
1 polymer ?
#
loop_
_entity_poly.entity_id
_entity_poly.type
_entity_poly.pdbx_seq_one_letter_code
_entity_poly.pdbx_strand_id
1 'polypeptide(L)'
;MTDFSLTTIAPVFQDRQVYYYGQYIACVVAETFEQAQYAARLVKYTYDESKPDIDFQASKPKAYKPTEQSDYSRGDVASGLAEADVTLDETYVTPIEHHHPMELHALIGSWNNGNVQAYASQQMIDNAAKTIADTFKIDKKNVRVMSPYVGGGFGSKL
;
A
#
# COMPACT_ATOMS: atom_id res chain seq x y z
N MET A 1 -11.90 -14.89 14.97
CA MET A 1 -10.68 -14.47 14.28
C MET A 1 -11.08 -13.31 13.43
N THR A 2 -10.78 -12.09 13.83
CA THR A 2 -11.06 -10.89 13.04
C THR A 2 -10.10 -10.87 11.89
N ASP A 3 -10.66 -10.91 10.69
CA ASP A 3 -9.92 -10.78 9.42
C ASP A 3 -9.31 -9.38 9.35
N PHE A 4 -8.07 -9.26 9.79
CA PHE A 4 -7.30 -8.03 9.65
C PHE A 4 -6.86 -7.97 8.17
N SER A 5 -7.72 -7.45 7.31
CA SER A 5 -7.34 -7.16 5.92
C SER A 5 -6.32 -6.03 5.92
N LEU A 6 -5.04 -6.38 5.98
CA LEU A 6 -3.92 -5.45 5.80
C LEU A 6 -3.74 -5.01 4.33
N THR A 7 -4.64 -5.39 3.46
CA THR A 7 -4.57 -5.08 2.03
C THR A 7 -5.22 -3.75 1.72
N THR A 8 -4.51 -2.66 2.00
CA THR A 8 -4.77 -1.43 1.26
C THR A 8 -4.11 -1.60 -0.10
N ILE A 9 -4.85 -2.07 -1.09
CA ILE A 9 -4.39 -2.10 -2.48
C ILE A 9 -4.14 -0.65 -2.88
N ALA A 10 -2.90 -0.30 -3.18
CA ALA A 10 -2.60 0.98 -3.80
C ALA A 10 -3.19 0.96 -5.22
N PRO A 11 -4.24 1.73 -5.48
CA PRO A 11 -4.92 1.65 -6.77
C PRO A 11 -3.98 2.16 -7.87
N VAL A 12 -4.01 1.49 -9.03
CA VAL A 12 -3.17 1.81 -10.18
C VAL A 12 -4.06 2.22 -11.35
N PHE A 13 -3.93 3.47 -11.81
CA PHE A 13 -4.64 4.02 -12.99
C PHE A 13 -6.18 4.04 -12.94
N GLN A 14 -6.80 4.01 -11.73
CA GLN A 14 -8.26 4.02 -11.61
C GLN A 14 -8.89 5.39 -11.83
N ASP A 15 -8.15 6.47 -11.60
CA ASP A 15 -8.57 7.85 -11.82
C ASP A 15 -7.39 8.74 -12.26
N ARG A 16 -7.60 10.05 -12.33
CA ARG A 16 -6.57 11.04 -12.69
C ARG A 16 -6.01 11.79 -11.48
N GLN A 17 -6.44 11.43 -10.27
CA GLN A 17 -5.97 12.08 -9.05
C GLN A 17 -4.60 11.52 -8.66
N VAL A 18 -3.67 12.41 -8.35
CA VAL A 18 -2.37 12.06 -7.77
C VAL A 18 -2.45 12.32 -6.27
N TYR A 19 -2.33 11.25 -5.47
CA TYR A 19 -2.53 11.32 -4.02
C TYR A 19 -1.22 11.41 -3.24
N TYR A 20 -0.12 10.91 -3.82
CA TYR A 20 1.16 10.86 -3.12
C TYR A 20 2.34 10.89 -4.09
N TYR A 21 3.49 11.28 -3.57
CA TYR A 21 4.74 11.26 -4.32
C TYR A 21 5.15 9.84 -4.71
N GLY A 22 5.50 9.65 -5.99
CA GLY A 22 5.89 8.34 -6.53
C GLY A 22 4.73 7.48 -7.04
N GLN A 23 3.50 7.99 -7.02
CA GLN A 23 2.36 7.31 -7.65
C GLN A 23 2.56 7.15 -9.15
N TYR A 24 2.25 5.96 -9.69
CA TYR A 24 2.27 5.72 -11.12
C TYR A 24 1.17 6.52 -11.82
N ILE A 25 1.56 7.34 -12.81
CA ILE A 25 0.66 8.21 -13.58
C ILE A 25 0.47 7.76 -15.02
N ALA A 26 1.38 6.94 -15.54
CA ALA A 26 1.32 6.41 -16.90
C ALA A 26 2.06 5.08 -16.99
N CYS A 27 1.70 4.28 -17.99
CA CYS A 27 2.39 3.06 -18.37
C CYS A 27 2.64 3.06 -19.86
N VAL A 28 3.84 2.68 -20.28
CA VAL A 28 4.20 2.56 -21.69
C VAL A 28 4.48 1.11 -22.02
N VAL A 29 3.86 0.63 -23.08
CA VAL A 29 4.05 -0.72 -23.62
C VAL A 29 4.67 -0.63 -25.00
N ALA A 30 5.72 -1.40 -25.26
CA ALA A 30 6.41 -1.47 -26.55
C ALA A 30 6.89 -2.89 -26.82
N GLU A 31 7.40 -3.14 -28.02
CA GLU A 31 7.89 -4.48 -28.42
C GLU A 31 9.18 -4.86 -27.72
N THR A 32 10.04 -3.87 -27.40
CA THR A 32 11.28 -4.12 -26.65
C THR A 32 11.37 -3.24 -25.40
N PHE A 33 12.19 -3.66 -24.44
CA PHE A 33 12.45 -2.91 -23.21
C PHE A 33 13.04 -1.52 -23.51
N GLU A 34 13.98 -1.44 -24.45
CA GLU A 34 14.64 -0.19 -24.82
C GLU A 34 13.66 0.80 -25.45
N GLN A 35 12.76 0.31 -26.30
CA GLN A 35 11.69 1.13 -26.86
C GLN A 35 10.74 1.65 -25.78
N ALA A 36 10.32 0.78 -24.87
CA ALA A 36 9.45 1.16 -23.75
C ALA A 36 10.13 2.20 -22.85
N GLN A 37 11.39 2.00 -22.52
CA GLN A 37 12.17 2.92 -21.69
C GLN A 37 12.37 4.28 -22.39
N TYR A 38 12.67 4.27 -23.66
CA TYR A 38 12.81 5.51 -24.44
C TYR A 38 11.48 6.26 -24.52
N ALA A 39 10.40 5.57 -24.87
CA ALA A 39 9.08 6.18 -24.99
C ALA A 39 8.57 6.72 -23.64
N ALA A 40 8.86 6.04 -22.52
CA ALA A 40 8.50 6.53 -21.19
C ALA A 40 9.14 7.89 -20.86
N ARG A 41 10.38 8.14 -21.34
CA ARG A 41 11.07 9.44 -21.18
C ARG A 41 10.46 10.55 -22.05
N LEU A 42 9.72 10.21 -23.09
CA LEU A 42 9.05 11.16 -23.97
C LEU A 42 7.65 11.55 -23.49
N VAL A 43 7.10 10.85 -22.52
CA VAL A 43 5.79 11.17 -21.94
C VAL A 43 5.85 12.55 -21.31
N LYS A 44 4.98 13.44 -21.77
CA LYS A 44 4.79 14.77 -21.20
C LYS A 44 3.50 14.78 -20.39
N TYR A 45 3.57 15.39 -19.23
CA TYR A 45 2.42 15.51 -18.33
C TYR A 45 2.34 16.95 -17.80
N THR A 46 1.14 17.36 -17.47
CA THR A 46 0.84 18.61 -16.75
C THR A 46 -0.10 18.28 -15.61
N TYR A 47 0.02 19.02 -14.53
CA TYR A 47 -0.83 18.86 -13.36
C TYR A 47 -1.72 20.08 -13.18
N ASP A 48 -2.98 19.82 -12.83
CA ASP A 48 -3.81 20.83 -12.20
C ASP A 48 -3.51 20.77 -10.69
N GLU A 49 -2.82 21.78 -10.18
CA GLU A 49 -2.33 21.77 -8.81
C GLU A 49 -3.44 22.06 -7.81
N SER A 50 -3.52 21.29 -6.76
CA SER A 50 -4.38 21.55 -5.59
C SER A 50 -3.52 21.75 -4.35
N LYS A 51 -4.06 22.47 -3.37
CA LYS A 51 -3.37 22.66 -2.09
C LYS A 51 -3.20 21.32 -1.40
N PRO A 52 -1.97 20.88 -1.07
CA PRO A 52 -1.74 19.63 -0.38
C PRO A 52 -2.22 19.71 1.08
N ASP A 53 -2.75 18.60 1.60
CA ASP A 53 -3.09 18.44 3.01
C ASP A 53 -2.00 17.57 3.67
N ILE A 54 -0.90 18.21 4.07
CA ILE A 54 0.30 17.57 4.61
C ILE A 54 0.59 17.93 6.07
N ASP A 55 -0.25 18.75 6.67
CA ASP A 55 -0.12 19.15 8.08
C ASP A 55 -1.01 18.24 8.95
N PHE A 56 -0.37 17.28 9.63
CA PHE A 56 -1.05 16.34 10.50
C PHE A 56 -1.83 17.04 11.63
N GLN A 57 -1.25 18.07 12.26
CA GLN A 57 -1.90 18.75 13.38
C GLN A 57 -3.12 19.56 12.92
N ALA A 58 -3.00 20.25 11.78
CA ALA A 58 -4.11 20.97 11.18
C ALA A 58 -5.22 20.03 10.68
N SER A 59 -4.89 18.81 10.29
CA SER A 59 -5.84 17.82 9.78
C SER A 59 -6.50 16.98 10.88
N LYS A 60 -5.91 16.90 12.07
CA LYS A 60 -6.43 16.14 13.21
C LYS A 60 -7.91 16.41 13.55
N PRO A 61 -8.43 17.68 13.53
CA PRO A 61 -9.84 17.93 13.75
C PRO A 61 -10.79 17.37 12.68
N LYS A 62 -10.26 17.01 11.50
CA LYS A 62 -11.01 16.41 10.39
C LYS A 62 -10.93 14.88 10.38
N ALA A 63 -10.31 14.29 11.40
CA ALA A 63 -10.17 12.84 11.49
C ALA A 63 -11.55 12.16 11.47
N TYR A 64 -11.64 11.06 10.76
CA TYR A 64 -12.84 10.24 10.68
C TYR A 64 -12.53 8.77 10.96
N LYS A 65 -13.53 8.04 11.37
CA LYS A 65 -13.44 6.60 11.60
C LYS A 65 -13.68 5.86 10.28
N PRO A 66 -12.68 5.19 9.73
CA PRO A 66 -12.79 4.59 8.39
C PRO A 66 -13.74 3.38 8.34
N THR A 67 -13.84 2.62 9.43
CA THR A 67 -14.76 1.47 9.55
C THR A 67 -15.24 1.32 10.98
N GLU A 68 -16.44 0.76 11.19
CA GLU A 68 -16.97 0.43 12.53
C GLU A 68 -16.14 -0.62 13.27
N GLN A 69 -15.42 -1.48 12.54
CA GLN A 69 -14.58 -2.54 13.09
C GLN A 69 -13.21 -2.07 13.57
N SER A 70 -12.87 -0.78 13.38
CA SER A 70 -11.57 -0.23 13.80
C SER A 70 -11.44 -0.07 15.30
N ASP A 71 -12.56 -0.04 16.04
CA ASP A 71 -12.57 0.18 17.47
C ASP A 71 -12.66 -1.13 18.23
N TYR A 72 -11.90 -1.21 19.28
CA TYR A 72 -12.01 -2.27 20.28
C TYR A 72 -12.22 -1.63 21.64
N SER A 73 -13.26 -2.07 22.36
CA SER A 73 -13.54 -1.61 23.71
C SER A 73 -13.74 -2.82 24.64
N ARG A 74 -13.17 -2.75 25.83
CA ARG A 74 -13.35 -3.72 26.88
C ARG A 74 -13.40 -3.03 28.24
N GLY A 75 -14.41 -3.37 29.06
CA GLY A 75 -14.63 -2.77 30.37
C GLY A 75 -15.27 -1.38 30.29
N ASP A 76 -15.22 -0.65 31.38
CA ASP A 76 -15.72 0.71 31.53
C ASP A 76 -14.54 1.66 31.87
N VAL A 77 -14.12 2.44 30.88
CA VAL A 77 -12.98 3.35 31.01
C VAL A 77 -13.29 4.50 31.95
N ALA A 78 -14.54 5.01 31.93
CA ALA A 78 -14.93 6.14 32.77
C ALA A 78 -14.92 5.76 34.26
N SER A 79 -15.49 4.61 34.61
CA SER A 79 -15.45 4.07 35.98
C SER A 79 -14.00 3.77 36.39
N GLY A 80 -13.21 3.15 35.55
CA GLY A 80 -11.82 2.83 35.85
C GLY A 80 -10.96 4.08 36.12
N LEU A 81 -11.16 5.17 35.39
CA LEU A 81 -10.48 6.43 35.64
C LEU A 81 -10.97 7.13 36.92
N ALA A 82 -12.27 7.04 37.21
CA ALA A 82 -12.85 7.63 38.44
C ALA A 82 -12.41 6.93 39.72
N GLU A 83 -12.15 5.63 39.64
CA GLU A 83 -11.74 4.78 40.77
C GLU A 83 -10.23 4.69 40.95
N ALA A 84 -9.45 5.24 39.98
CA ALA A 84 -7.99 5.14 39.99
C ALA A 84 -7.37 6.05 41.08
N ASP A 85 -6.46 5.51 41.88
CA ASP A 85 -5.67 6.30 42.85
C ASP A 85 -4.71 7.28 42.16
N VAL A 86 -4.25 6.95 40.93
CA VAL A 86 -3.36 7.77 40.13
C VAL A 86 -3.81 7.74 38.68
N THR A 87 -3.95 8.91 38.09
CA THR A 87 -4.25 9.07 36.65
C THR A 87 -3.12 9.79 35.94
N LEU A 88 -2.86 9.40 34.70
CA LEU A 88 -1.88 10.03 33.81
C LEU A 88 -2.57 10.39 32.49
N ASP A 89 -2.42 11.63 32.05
CA ASP A 89 -2.88 12.12 30.74
C ASP A 89 -1.70 12.76 30.01
N GLU A 90 -1.12 11.98 29.09
CA GLU A 90 0.11 12.36 28.41
C GLU A 90 -0.03 12.15 26.90
N THR A 91 0.69 12.98 26.15
CA THR A 91 0.77 12.86 24.68
C THR A 91 2.12 12.27 24.29
N TYR A 92 2.09 11.11 23.64
CA TYR A 92 3.27 10.47 23.08
C TYR A 92 3.32 10.70 21.58
N VAL A 93 4.47 11.13 21.07
CA VAL A 93 4.70 11.40 19.64
C VAL A 93 5.84 10.52 19.14
N THR A 94 5.57 9.77 18.07
CA THR A 94 6.61 9.05 17.34
C THR A 94 7.00 9.83 16.09
N PRO A 95 8.27 9.86 15.69
CA PRO A 95 8.67 10.46 14.42
C PRO A 95 8.11 9.67 13.23
N ILE A 96 8.17 10.27 12.04
CA ILE A 96 7.84 9.58 10.80
C ILE A 96 8.90 8.50 10.56
N GLU A 97 8.44 7.27 10.38
CA GLU A 97 9.28 6.13 10.08
C GLU A 97 9.07 5.69 8.61
N HIS A 98 10.17 5.34 7.95
CA HIS A 98 10.17 4.81 6.59
C HIS A 98 10.76 3.40 6.59
N HIS A 99 10.25 2.54 5.72
CA HIS A 99 10.68 1.13 5.66
C HIS A 99 12.15 0.98 5.23
N HIS A 100 12.59 1.76 4.26
CA HIS A 100 13.95 1.77 3.70
C HIS A 100 14.64 0.39 3.59
N PRO A 101 13.99 -0.64 3.00
CA PRO A 101 14.67 -1.91 2.80
C PRO A 101 15.84 -1.72 1.83
N MET A 102 16.98 -2.35 2.13
CA MET A 102 18.15 -2.29 1.24
C MET A 102 17.89 -2.96 -0.09
N GLU A 103 17.09 -4.03 -0.10
CA GLU A 103 16.60 -4.65 -1.33
C GLU A 103 15.48 -3.79 -1.92
N LEU A 104 15.69 -3.26 -3.11
CA LEU A 104 14.69 -2.48 -3.84
C LEU A 104 13.50 -3.34 -4.27
N HIS A 105 12.37 -2.70 -4.51
CA HIS A 105 11.20 -3.37 -5.08
C HIS A 105 11.49 -3.75 -6.53
N ALA A 106 11.38 -5.03 -6.84
CA ALA A 106 11.54 -5.57 -8.17
C ALA A 106 10.62 -6.76 -8.39
N LEU A 107 10.22 -6.96 -9.64
CA LEU A 107 9.39 -8.08 -10.05
C LEU A 107 9.80 -8.54 -11.45
N ILE A 108 9.89 -9.84 -11.64
CA ILE A 108 9.98 -10.48 -12.96
C ILE A 108 8.66 -11.19 -13.19
N GLY A 109 7.92 -10.75 -14.21
CA GLY A 109 6.63 -11.32 -14.57
C GLY A 109 6.68 -12.04 -15.92
N SER A 110 5.94 -13.13 -16.01
CA SER A 110 5.72 -13.87 -17.26
C SER A 110 4.23 -14.16 -17.42
N TRP A 111 3.71 -13.91 -18.61
CA TRP A 111 2.32 -14.18 -18.97
C TRP A 111 2.30 -15.20 -20.12
N ASN A 112 1.65 -16.35 -19.90
CA ASN A 112 1.51 -17.37 -20.91
C ASN A 112 0.13 -18.04 -20.85
N ASN A 113 -0.61 -17.95 -21.94
CA ASN A 113 -1.93 -18.59 -22.09
C ASN A 113 -2.88 -18.35 -20.90
N GLY A 114 -2.98 -17.10 -20.43
CA GLY A 114 -3.84 -16.72 -19.31
C GLY A 114 -3.29 -17.07 -17.92
N ASN A 115 -2.07 -17.62 -17.85
CA ASN A 115 -1.37 -17.88 -16.59
C ASN A 115 -0.28 -16.84 -16.36
N VAL A 116 -0.18 -16.37 -15.12
CA VAL A 116 0.84 -15.42 -14.67
C VAL A 116 1.80 -16.11 -13.72
N GLN A 117 3.09 -15.95 -13.98
CA GLN A 117 4.14 -16.27 -13.02
C GLN A 117 4.90 -15.01 -12.66
N ALA A 118 5.10 -14.77 -11.37
CA ALA A 118 5.82 -13.62 -10.87
C ALA A 118 6.87 -14.06 -9.85
N TYR A 119 8.11 -13.65 -10.08
CA TYR A 119 9.18 -13.69 -9.08
C TYR A 119 9.28 -12.30 -8.45
N ALA A 120 9.00 -12.20 -7.18
CA ALA A 120 8.99 -10.93 -6.46
C ALA A 120 9.47 -11.14 -5.03
N SER A 121 10.10 -10.13 -4.46
CA SER A 121 10.37 -10.10 -3.03
C SER A 121 9.12 -9.65 -2.29
N GLN A 122 8.40 -10.60 -1.68
CA GLN A 122 7.09 -10.38 -1.05
C GLN A 122 7.02 -11.02 0.34
N GLN A 123 6.43 -10.30 1.29
CA GLN A 123 6.17 -10.80 2.64
C GLN A 123 4.89 -11.65 2.69
N MET A 124 3.90 -11.35 1.82
CA MET A 124 2.60 -12.03 1.77
C MET A 124 2.29 -12.54 0.35
N ILE A 125 2.82 -13.69 -0.01
CA ILE A 125 2.76 -14.28 -1.36
C ILE A 125 1.31 -14.49 -1.82
N ASP A 126 0.45 -14.97 -0.92
CA ASP A 126 -0.95 -15.26 -1.24
C ASP A 126 -1.76 -14.00 -1.55
N ASN A 127 -1.50 -12.92 -0.81
CA ASN A 127 -2.10 -11.62 -1.06
C ASN A 127 -1.60 -11.01 -2.37
N ALA A 128 -0.31 -11.13 -2.66
CA ALA A 128 0.24 -10.69 -3.93
C ALA A 128 -0.39 -11.42 -5.12
N ALA A 129 -0.58 -12.74 -5.01
CA ALA A 129 -1.27 -13.52 -6.03
C ALA A 129 -2.73 -13.07 -6.20
N LYS A 130 -3.43 -12.81 -5.10
CA LYS A 130 -4.81 -12.29 -5.13
C LYS A 130 -4.86 -10.91 -5.79
N THR A 131 -3.97 -10.00 -5.42
CA THR A 131 -3.91 -8.63 -5.98
C THR A 131 -3.67 -8.66 -7.48
N ILE A 132 -2.74 -9.51 -7.95
CA ILE A 132 -2.48 -9.70 -9.39
C ILE A 132 -3.74 -10.24 -10.10
N ALA A 133 -4.38 -11.25 -9.54
CA ALA A 133 -5.59 -11.84 -10.09
C ALA A 133 -6.73 -10.83 -10.21
N ASP A 134 -6.98 -10.05 -9.14
CA ASP A 134 -8.03 -9.02 -9.10
C ASP A 134 -7.74 -7.89 -10.09
N THR A 135 -6.47 -7.47 -10.22
CA THR A 135 -6.05 -6.41 -11.14
C THR A 135 -6.28 -6.79 -12.60
N PHE A 136 -5.90 -8.00 -12.98
CA PHE A 136 -6.04 -8.50 -14.34
C PHE A 136 -7.37 -9.18 -14.61
N LYS A 137 -8.23 -9.31 -13.58
CA LYS A 137 -9.55 -9.98 -13.67
C LYS A 137 -9.44 -11.42 -14.16
N ILE A 138 -8.47 -12.15 -13.65
CA ILE A 138 -8.26 -13.58 -13.91
C ILE A 138 -8.47 -14.38 -12.63
N ASP A 139 -8.66 -15.70 -12.77
CA ASP A 139 -8.78 -16.58 -11.62
C ASP A 139 -7.43 -16.67 -10.87
N LYS A 140 -7.45 -16.53 -9.54
CA LYS A 140 -6.25 -16.63 -8.67
C LYS A 140 -5.47 -17.92 -8.90
N LYS A 141 -6.13 -19.03 -9.25
CA LYS A 141 -5.45 -20.30 -9.58
C LYS A 141 -4.48 -20.19 -10.76
N ASN A 142 -4.68 -19.19 -11.63
CA ASN A 142 -3.83 -18.92 -12.79
C ASN A 142 -2.67 -17.97 -12.45
N VAL A 143 -2.51 -17.58 -11.18
CA VAL A 143 -1.44 -16.70 -10.72
C VAL A 143 -0.53 -17.44 -9.76
N ARG A 144 0.75 -17.52 -10.09
CA ARG A 144 1.79 -18.09 -9.23
C ARG A 144 2.82 -17.02 -8.88
N VAL A 145 2.88 -16.66 -7.60
CA VAL A 145 3.93 -15.77 -7.06
C VAL A 145 4.98 -16.60 -6.34
N MET A 146 6.24 -16.32 -6.60
CA MET A 146 7.40 -16.98 -6.01
C MET A 146 8.27 -15.93 -5.35
N SER A 147 8.58 -16.13 -4.07
CA SER A 147 9.43 -15.25 -3.28
C SER A 147 10.46 -16.08 -2.50
N PRO A 148 11.48 -16.63 -3.18
CA PRO A 148 12.45 -17.49 -2.52
C PRO A 148 13.31 -16.75 -1.50
N TYR A 149 13.50 -15.44 -1.66
CA TYR A 149 14.30 -14.60 -0.79
C TYR A 149 13.60 -13.24 -0.59
N VAL A 150 13.75 -12.67 0.61
CA VAL A 150 13.30 -11.32 0.95
C VAL A 150 14.43 -10.61 1.67
N GLY A 151 15.02 -9.61 1.03
CA GLY A 151 16.11 -8.79 1.56
C GLY A 151 15.62 -7.62 2.43
N GLY A 152 14.61 -7.87 3.25
CA GLY A 152 13.94 -6.91 4.09
C GLY A 152 12.70 -6.31 3.44
N GLY A 153 11.67 -6.06 4.23
CA GLY A 153 10.42 -5.47 3.78
C GLY A 153 9.88 -4.47 4.79
N PHE A 154 9.88 -4.85 6.08
CA PHE A 154 9.40 -4.00 7.19
C PHE A 154 7.96 -3.48 7.00
N GLY A 155 7.14 -4.20 6.22
CA GLY A 155 5.79 -3.81 5.85
C GLY A 155 5.64 -3.18 4.46
N SER A 156 6.73 -2.88 3.74
CA SER A 156 6.64 -2.30 2.40
C SER A 156 6.44 -3.32 1.26
N LYS A 157 6.54 -4.61 1.59
CA LYS A 157 6.41 -5.71 0.63
C LYS A 157 5.26 -6.67 1.00
N LEU A 158 4.13 -6.11 1.43
CA LEU A 158 2.91 -6.83 1.81
C LEU A 158 2.02 -7.18 0.61
#